data_ac52ce8b7a99e65d00fd3b1fad9f2ba9
#
_entry.id   ac52ce8b7a99e65d00fd3b1fad9f2ba9
#
_cell.length_a   1.000
_cell.length_b   1.000
_cell.length_c   1.000
_cell.angle_alpha   90.00
_cell.angle_beta   90.00
_cell.angle_gamma   90.00
#
_symmetry.space_group_name_H-M   'P 1'
#
loop_
_entity.id
_entity.type
_entity.pdbx_description
1 polymer ?
#
loop_
_entity_poly.entity_id
_entity_poly.type
_entity_poly.pdbx_seq_one_letter_code
_entity_poly.pdbx_strand_id
1 'polypeptide(L)'
;MKLRNKITLISAATLMALSPAATVLSNNPSVVQAAKVSKKTITTNQFDNFRYNGNSKELSGFVKKNTTLPRLSGLVTINGKKYYRVGKNTYVRADAVAKIDNKNTLLLDYNSYVYNNKGKRVKVPTLKKNLPILFYNTKTIKGKKYYRIGKNQYVKAANVGVVNGKIQYVDETYVTLKADKTHSYTQDGYANDTQYKKGQKVRVDQFIYTPASGSDDFAAFNDDSAVPFYRIKGEKDAYLSSLDVTPRKAMKAVNYDDLHYTFAEYTQPADMPIYTINGTPSDVVVPHAATNAERQINVDRLMYIWVPSEKKAELFYHISSQYVMAPEGDVYTIGKARKFVGDGFVKQSDVKVSGLELKPVNTPEEAEQDSKTATVSDKQALQNEIDKHTDVEKSDAYRLTSRNKREAYDTQLKLAQDVEKSNTSTIAAVKLAVWSLQQKTNDLDGAKVHVKNVNQLSEAEARKVYRVAYNANDVYTPQYNYLITIRFSDHNRRLSMNVRHYSKATQDPKFLVSSTDTELKISDYATDK
;
A
#
# COMPACT_ATOMS: atom_id res chain seq x y z
N MET A 1 -10.91 9.94 9.97
CA MET A 1 -9.91 9.51 8.97
C MET A 1 -10.42 9.81 7.55
N LYS A 2 -9.93 10.91 6.92
CA LYS A 2 -10.38 11.35 5.57
C LYS A 2 -9.20 11.28 4.59
N LEU A 3 -8.55 10.12 4.48
CA LEU A 3 -7.33 9.98 3.67
C LEU A 3 -7.54 9.55 2.20
N ARG A 4 -8.75 9.14 1.82
CA ARG A 4 -8.97 8.56 0.46
C ARG A 4 -9.07 9.56 -0.70
N ASN A 5 -9.20 10.85 -0.47
CA ASN A 5 -9.50 11.81 -1.56
C ASN A 5 -8.38 12.81 -1.92
N LYS A 6 -7.20 12.74 -1.31
CA LYS A 6 -6.11 13.71 -1.58
C LYS A 6 -4.90 13.18 -2.35
N ILE A 7 -4.85 11.89 -2.62
CA ILE A 7 -3.63 11.20 -3.10
C ILE A 7 -3.29 11.44 -4.58
N THR A 8 -4.15 12.11 -5.35
CA THR A 8 -4.04 12.14 -6.82
C THR A 8 -3.19 13.28 -7.39
N LEU A 9 -2.59 14.11 -6.59
CA LEU A 9 -1.97 15.38 -7.05
C LEU A 9 -0.43 15.37 -7.20
N ILE A 10 0.28 14.38 -6.68
CA ILE A 10 1.76 14.47 -6.57
C ILE A 10 2.52 14.01 -7.82
N SER A 11 1.95 13.18 -8.68
CA SER A 11 2.68 12.64 -9.85
C SER A 11 2.76 13.53 -11.09
N ALA A 12 2.02 14.64 -11.12
CA ALA A 12 1.96 15.53 -12.29
C ALA A 12 2.84 16.81 -12.20
N ALA A 13 3.42 17.09 -11.04
CA ALA A 13 4.04 18.41 -10.79
C ALA A 13 5.51 18.57 -11.21
N THR A 14 6.19 17.53 -11.63
CA THR A 14 7.65 17.58 -11.78
C THR A 14 8.15 17.48 -13.21
N LEU A 15 7.62 18.23 -14.19
CA LEU A 15 8.31 18.28 -15.49
C LEU A 15 7.91 19.52 -16.31
N MET A 16 8.77 20.49 -16.40
CA MET A 16 8.65 21.67 -17.26
C MET A 16 9.84 21.89 -18.17
N ALA A 17 9.61 22.31 -19.38
CA ALA A 17 10.11 23.52 -20.07
C ALA A 17 10.14 23.43 -21.60
N LEU A 18 9.51 24.42 -22.26
CA LEU A 18 9.88 25.27 -23.42
C LEU A 18 10.03 24.63 -24.84
N SER A 19 9.45 25.11 -25.87
CA SER A 19 9.26 26.33 -26.60
C SER A 19 8.79 26.12 -28.07
N PRO A 20 8.66 27.14 -28.96
CA PRO A 20 7.46 27.37 -29.77
C PRO A 20 7.57 26.90 -31.21
N ALA A 21 6.44 26.74 -31.88
CA ALA A 21 6.39 26.60 -33.32
C ALA A 21 5.41 27.61 -33.93
N ALA A 22 5.88 28.27 -34.91
CA ALA A 22 5.24 29.36 -35.62
C ALA A 22 4.07 28.89 -36.50
N THR A 23 3.07 29.75 -36.57
CA THR A 23 1.95 29.71 -37.48
C THR A 23 2.33 30.34 -38.80
N VAL A 24 1.90 29.78 -39.90
CA VAL A 24 1.78 30.46 -41.19
C VAL A 24 0.31 30.73 -41.46
N LEU A 25 -0.05 31.97 -41.55
CA LEU A 25 -1.33 32.46 -42.04
C LEU A 25 -1.26 32.64 -43.56
N SER A 26 -2.23 32.16 -44.30
CA SER A 26 -2.52 32.65 -45.63
C SER A 26 -3.92 33.24 -45.65
N ASN A 27 -3.97 34.50 -46.04
CA ASN A 27 -5.20 35.27 -46.31
C ASN A 27 -5.72 34.92 -47.71
N ASN A 28 -7.02 34.72 -47.84
CA ASN A 28 -7.81 35.19 -48.96
C ASN A 28 -9.30 35.23 -48.58
N PRO A 29 -10.00 36.31 -48.91
CA PRO A 29 -11.40 36.50 -48.57
C PRO A 29 -12.29 36.16 -49.77
N SER A 30 -13.28 35.31 -49.54
CA SER A 30 -14.54 35.43 -50.30
C SER A 30 -15.65 34.51 -49.74
N VAL A 31 -16.82 35.13 -49.63
CA VAL A 31 -18.18 34.56 -49.57
C VAL A 31 -18.65 34.05 -48.23
N VAL A 32 -19.48 34.86 -47.64
CA VAL A 32 -20.32 34.60 -46.46
C VAL A 32 -21.34 33.52 -46.75
N GLN A 33 -21.05 32.31 -46.31
CA GLN A 33 -22.07 31.41 -45.76
C GLN A 33 -21.85 31.35 -44.25
N ALA A 34 -22.92 31.53 -43.48
CA ALA A 34 -22.86 31.41 -42.02
C ALA A 34 -22.48 29.98 -41.64
N ALA A 35 -21.19 29.69 -41.82
CA ALA A 35 -20.58 28.47 -41.30
C ALA A 35 -20.72 28.54 -39.76
N LYS A 36 -21.37 27.57 -39.16
CA LYS A 36 -21.33 27.28 -37.70
C LYS A 36 -19.86 27.45 -37.26
N VAL A 37 -19.54 28.59 -36.61
CA VAL A 37 -18.22 28.81 -36.04
C VAL A 37 -18.01 27.68 -35.02
N SER A 38 -17.23 26.67 -35.39
CA SER A 38 -16.92 25.59 -34.46
C SER A 38 -16.19 26.21 -33.28
N LYS A 39 -16.85 26.24 -32.13
CA LYS A 39 -16.28 26.80 -30.90
C LYS A 39 -14.99 26.03 -30.62
N LYS A 40 -13.85 26.72 -30.69
CA LYS A 40 -12.56 26.14 -30.30
C LYS A 40 -12.64 25.76 -28.83
N THR A 41 -12.28 24.52 -28.47
CA THR A 41 -12.40 23.99 -27.11
C THR A 41 -11.14 23.28 -26.68
N ILE A 42 -10.98 23.14 -25.37
CA ILE A 42 -10.12 22.13 -24.75
C ILE A 42 -10.97 21.29 -23.80
N THR A 43 -10.63 20.01 -23.65
CA THR A 43 -11.17 19.15 -22.59
C THR A 43 -10.04 18.84 -21.61
N THR A 44 -10.29 18.99 -20.30
CA THR A 44 -9.31 18.70 -19.25
C THR A 44 -9.09 17.18 -19.08
N ASN A 45 -8.02 16.81 -18.42
CA ASN A 45 -7.66 15.43 -18.13
C ASN A 45 -8.58 14.79 -17.07
N GLN A 46 -8.20 13.58 -16.61
CA GLN A 46 -8.96 12.80 -15.62
C GLN A 46 -8.86 13.31 -14.16
N PHE A 47 -8.19 14.44 -13.92
CA PHE A 47 -7.99 15.02 -12.59
C PHE A 47 -8.67 16.38 -12.50
N ASP A 48 -8.97 16.82 -11.29
CA ASP A 48 -9.34 18.20 -11.03
C ASP A 48 -8.11 19.10 -11.22
N ASN A 49 -8.30 20.22 -11.94
CA ASN A 49 -7.19 21.05 -12.38
C ASN A 49 -7.30 22.47 -11.79
N PHE A 50 -6.18 23.02 -11.37
CA PHE A 50 -6.11 24.42 -10.94
C PHE A 50 -6.37 25.38 -12.10
N ARG A 51 -6.97 26.50 -11.77
CA ARG A 51 -7.08 27.68 -12.65
C ARG A 51 -6.00 28.67 -12.28
N TYR A 52 -5.51 29.41 -13.27
CA TYR A 52 -4.45 30.39 -13.09
C TYR A 52 -4.85 31.74 -13.69
N ASN A 53 -4.31 32.83 -13.14
CA ASN A 53 -4.41 34.14 -13.74
C ASN A 53 -3.27 34.43 -14.74
N GLY A 54 -3.25 35.63 -15.36
CA GLY A 54 -2.23 36.03 -16.31
C GLY A 54 -0.80 36.16 -15.74
N ASN A 55 -0.63 36.07 -14.43
CA ASN A 55 0.66 36.03 -13.72
C ASN A 55 1.03 34.63 -13.23
N SER A 56 0.34 33.57 -13.70
CA SER A 56 0.54 32.20 -13.28
C SER A 56 0.27 31.93 -11.77
N LYS A 57 -0.51 32.82 -11.11
CA LYS A 57 -0.98 32.64 -9.74
C LYS A 57 -2.26 31.78 -9.76
N GLU A 58 -2.38 30.84 -8.86
CA GLU A 58 -3.57 30.02 -8.71
C GLU A 58 -4.78 30.87 -8.31
N LEU A 59 -5.92 30.57 -8.92
CA LEU A 59 -7.23 31.14 -8.60
C LEU A 59 -7.99 30.15 -7.71
N SER A 60 -8.89 30.66 -6.89
CA SER A 60 -9.78 29.84 -6.06
C SER A 60 -10.63 28.88 -6.90
N GLY A 61 -10.82 27.65 -6.40
CA GLY A 61 -11.60 26.58 -7.03
C GLY A 61 -10.88 25.90 -8.20
N PHE A 62 -11.45 24.76 -8.59
CA PHE A 62 -10.87 23.87 -9.60
C PHE A 62 -11.75 23.78 -10.84
N VAL A 63 -11.15 23.43 -11.97
CA VAL A 63 -11.84 22.85 -13.11
C VAL A 63 -11.96 21.35 -12.86
N LYS A 64 -13.20 20.85 -12.80
CA LYS A 64 -13.42 19.42 -12.60
C LYS A 64 -12.81 18.60 -13.74
N LYS A 65 -12.48 17.35 -13.45
CA LYS A 65 -11.99 16.37 -14.43
C LYS A 65 -12.92 16.28 -15.64
N ASN A 66 -12.35 16.02 -16.81
CA ASN A 66 -13.06 15.82 -18.07
C ASN A 66 -13.99 16.99 -18.50
N THR A 67 -13.74 18.19 -18.00
CA THR A 67 -14.56 19.37 -18.35
C THR A 67 -14.12 19.96 -19.68
N THR A 68 -15.09 20.26 -20.54
CA THR A 68 -14.86 20.97 -21.81
C THR A 68 -15.01 22.48 -21.61
N LEU A 69 -13.98 23.24 -21.94
CA LEU A 69 -13.88 24.68 -21.77
C LEU A 69 -13.65 25.36 -23.13
N PRO A 70 -14.07 26.65 -23.29
CA PRO A 70 -13.72 27.42 -24.48
C PRO A 70 -12.21 27.63 -24.53
N ARG A 71 -11.62 27.52 -25.72
CA ARG A 71 -10.22 27.83 -25.99
C ARG A 71 -10.12 29.21 -26.66
N LEU A 72 -9.85 30.23 -25.86
CA LEU A 72 -9.84 31.64 -26.30
C LEU A 72 -8.49 32.06 -26.92
N SER A 73 -7.44 31.25 -26.81
CA SER A 73 -6.14 31.48 -27.42
C SER A 73 -5.47 30.20 -27.89
N GLY A 74 -4.39 30.34 -28.67
CA GLY A 74 -3.38 29.28 -28.79
C GLY A 74 -2.62 29.06 -27.47
N LEU A 75 -1.52 28.33 -27.53
CA LEU A 75 -0.61 28.17 -26.39
C LEU A 75 0.03 29.53 -26.03
N VAL A 76 -0.12 29.94 -24.77
CA VAL A 76 0.54 31.11 -24.22
C VAL A 76 1.60 30.69 -23.20
N THR A 77 2.66 31.49 -23.07
CA THR A 77 3.71 31.26 -22.06
C THR A 77 3.56 32.33 -20.99
N ILE A 78 3.42 31.85 -19.73
CA ILE A 78 3.36 32.71 -18.55
C ILE A 78 4.39 32.16 -17.56
N ASN A 79 5.37 32.95 -17.16
CA ASN A 79 6.45 32.53 -16.24
C ASN A 79 7.11 31.19 -16.64
N GLY A 80 7.42 31.06 -17.94
CA GLY A 80 8.07 29.85 -18.49
C GLY A 80 7.17 28.63 -18.65
N LYS A 81 5.93 28.64 -18.18
CA LYS A 81 4.95 27.55 -18.29
C LYS A 81 3.96 27.79 -19.43
N LYS A 82 3.43 26.73 -20.02
CA LYS A 82 2.49 26.80 -21.14
C LYS A 82 1.05 26.63 -20.67
N TYR A 83 0.16 27.49 -21.20
CA TYR A 83 -1.25 27.55 -20.82
C TYR A 83 -2.15 27.73 -22.04
N TYR A 84 -3.45 27.40 -21.87
CA TYR A 84 -4.54 27.84 -22.70
C TYR A 84 -5.41 28.82 -21.95
N ARG A 85 -5.76 29.96 -22.58
CA ARG A 85 -6.74 30.91 -22.04
C ARG A 85 -8.14 30.35 -22.22
N VAL A 86 -8.90 30.28 -21.13
CA VAL A 86 -10.26 29.71 -21.09
C VAL A 86 -11.33 30.70 -20.64
N GLY A 87 -10.92 31.88 -20.17
CA GLY A 87 -11.81 32.97 -19.70
C GLY A 87 -11.07 34.31 -19.60
N LYS A 88 -11.78 35.35 -19.10
CA LYS A 88 -11.17 36.63 -18.79
C LYS A 88 -10.13 36.44 -17.68
N ASN A 89 -8.86 36.66 -18.01
CA ASN A 89 -7.72 36.42 -17.09
C ASN A 89 -7.71 35.03 -16.43
N THR A 90 -8.21 34.00 -17.14
CA THR A 90 -8.32 32.65 -16.62
C THR A 90 -7.66 31.65 -17.58
N TYR A 91 -6.74 30.87 -17.03
CA TYR A 91 -5.88 29.98 -17.79
C TYR A 91 -5.86 28.56 -17.18
N VAL A 92 -5.69 27.54 -18.04
CA VAL A 92 -5.48 26.14 -17.67
C VAL A 92 -4.14 25.69 -18.24
N ARG A 93 -3.36 24.92 -17.49
CA ARG A 93 -2.07 24.40 -17.94
C ARG A 93 -2.21 23.52 -19.16
N ALA A 94 -1.25 23.62 -20.07
CA ALA A 94 -1.26 22.83 -21.31
C ALA A 94 -1.17 21.32 -21.04
N ASP A 95 -0.44 20.89 -20.01
CA ASP A 95 -0.29 19.50 -19.59
C ASP A 95 -1.58 18.91 -18.94
N ALA A 96 -2.54 19.76 -18.57
CA ALA A 96 -3.84 19.35 -18.09
C ALA A 96 -4.86 19.04 -19.22
N VAL A 97 -4.47 19.16 -20.50
CA VAL A 97 -5.40 19.05 -21.63
C VAL A 97 -5.39 17.66 -22.22
N ALA A 98 -6.58 17.04 -22.25
CA ALA A 98 -6.85 15.71 -22.84
C ALA A 98 -7.24 15.77 -24.32
N LYS A 99 -7.99 16.81 -24.72
CA LYS A 99 -8.41 17.01 -26.12
C LYS A 99 -8.33 18.50 -26.51
N ILE A 100 -8.04 18.74 -27.78
CA ILE A 100 -8.07 20.08 -28.39
C ILE A 100 -9.00 20.03 -29.58
N ASP A 101 -10.04 20.88 -29.59
CA ASP A 101 -11.06 20.91 -30.64
C ASP A 101 -11.64 19.51 -30.93
N ASN A 102 -11.94 18.77 -29.86
CA ASN A 102 -12.40 17.38 -29.83
C ASN A 102 -11.43 16.35 -30.46
N LYS A 103 -10.18 16.74 -30.76
CA LYS A 103 -9.16 15.84 -31.29
C LYS A 103 -8.29 15.27 -30.16
N ASN A 104 -7.89 14.02 -30.33
CA ASN A 104 -7.06 13.29 -29.40
C ASN A 104 -5.68 13.93 -29.20
N THR A 105 -5.19 13.97 -27.96
CA THR A 105 -3.85 14.44 -27.62
C THR A 105 -3.04 13.41 -26.87
N LEU A 106 -1.72 13.53 -26.95
CA LEU A 106 -0.78 12.82 -26.11
C LEU A 106 0.23 13.80 -25.48
N LEU A 107 0.78 13.40 -24.34
CA LEU A 107 1.91 14.07 -23.69
C LEU A 107 3.10 13.11 -23.63
N LEU A 108 4.28 13.66 -23.83
CA LEU A 108 5.54 12.90 -23.74
C LEU A 108 6.12 13.00 -22.33
N ASP A 109 6.68 11.90 -21.82
CA ASP A 109 7.49 11.88 -20.60
C ASP A 109 8.86 12.53 -20.84
N TYR A 110 9.38 12.42 -22.06
CA TYR A 110 10.70 12.94 -22.48
C TYR A 110 10.58 13.64 -23.82
N ASN A 111 11.51 14.58 -24.08
CA ASN A 111 11.67 15.11 -25.43
C ASN A 111 11.89 13.97 -26.43
N SER A 112 11.18 13.98 -27.55
CA SER A 112 11.20 12.87 -28.51
C SER A 112 11.55 13.32 -29.91
N TYR A 113 12.28 12.47 -30.61
CA TYR A 113 12.46 12.60 -32.05
C TYR A 113 11.17 12.19 -32.76
N VAL A 114 10.98 12.76 -33.96
CA VAL A 114 9.96 12.33 -34.91
C VAL A 114 10.55 11.29 -35.84
N TYR A 115 9.74 10.31 -36.19
CA TYR A 115 10.11 9.20 -37.06
C TYR A 115 9.17 9.13 -38.29
N ASN A 116 9.65 8.58 -39.40
CA ASN A 116 8.82 8.29 -40.56
C ASN A 116 8.15 6.90 -40.46
N ASN A 117 7.35 6.53 -41.46
CA ASN A 117 6.64 5.25 -41.50
C ASN A 117 7.56 3.99 -41.64
N LYS A 118 8.87 4.19 -41.83
CA LYS A 118 9.90 3.13 -41.85
C LYS A 118 10.68 3.09 -40.53
N GLY A 119 10.31 3.94 -39.54
CA GLY A 119 10.97 4.03 -38.23
C GLY A 119 12.34 4.76 -38.24
N LYS A 120 12.67 5.46 -39.34
CA LYS A 120 13.85 6.32 -39.45
C LYS A 120 13.56 7.70 -38.89
N ARG A 121 14.53 8.29 -38.15
CA ARG A 121 14.41 9.67 -37.64
C ARG A 121 14.26 10.67 -38.77
N VAL A 122 13.34 11.62 -38.59
CA VAL A 122 13.12 12.75 -39.52
C VAL A 122 13.90 13.98 -38.99
N LYS A 123 14.48 14.75 -39.92
CA LYS A 123 15.20 16.00 -39.60
C LYS A 123 14.20 17.13 -39.31
N VAL A 124 13.54 17.09 -38.15
CA VAL A 124 12.65 18.14 -37.61
C VAL A 124 12.99 18.42 -36.15
N PRO A 125 12.59 19.56 -35.60
CA PRO A 125 12.80 19.88 -34.18
C PRO A 125 12.28 18.77 -33.28
N THR A 126 13.00 18.55 -32.19
CA THR A 126 12.59 17.59 -31.15
C THR A 126 11.29 18.05 -30.49
N LEU A 127 10.33 17.13 -30.40
CA LEU A 127 9.08 17.36 -29.67
C LEU A 127 9.41 17.50 -28.18
N LYS A 128 8.82 18.51 -27.56
CA LYS A 128 9.04 18.78 -26.14
C LYS A 128 8.07 18.02 -25.27
N LYS A 129 8.54 17.57 -24.09
CA LYS A 129 7.71 16.97 -23.06
C LYS A 129 6.66 17.97 -22.54
N ASN A 130 5.58 17.46 -21.94
CA ASN A 130 4.51 18.24 -21.29
C ASN A 130 3.76 19.23 -22.18
N LEU A 131 3.85 19.07 -23.50
CA LEU A 131 3.02 19.82 -24.44
C LEU A 131 2.05 18.86 -25.13
N PRO A 132 0.77 19.21 -25.22
CA PRO A 132 -0.21 18.38 -25.89
C PRO A 132 0.09 18.31 -27.40
N ILE A 133 0.27 17.10 -27.89
CA ILE A 133 0.53 16.80 -29.29
C ILE A 133 -0.70 16.09 -29.83
N LEU A 134 -1.29 16.61 -30.91
CA LEU A 134 -2.39 15.94 -31.61
C LEU A 134 -1.89 14.64 -32.22
N PHE A 135 -2.68 13.58 -32.12
CA PHE A 135 -2.41 12.35 -32.80
C PHE A 135 -3.67 11.77 -33.49
N TYR A 136 -3.48 10.91 -34.44
CA TYR A 136 -4.57 10.36 -35.28
C TYR A 136 -4.86 8.89 -34.97
N ASN A 137 -3.82 8.05 -35.03
CA ASN A 137 -3.91 6.62 -34.81
C ASN A 137 -2.57 6.05 -34.34
N THR A 138 -2.56 4.75 -34.09
CA THR A 138 -1.32 4.02 -33.76
C THR A 138 -0.88 3.15 -34.96
N LYS A 139 0.42 2.88 -35.04
CA LYS A 139 1.02 1.96 -36.02
C LYS A 139 2.18 1.20 -35.37
N THR A 140 2.28 -0.09 -35.70
CA THR A 140 3.47 -0.87 -35.37
C THR A 140 4.48 -0.74 -36.52
N ILE A 141 5.71 -0.35 -36.17
CA ILE A 141 6.82 -0.20 -37.12
C ILE A 141 8.00 -0.99 -36.54
N LYS A 142 8.45 -2.02 -37.28
CA LYS A 142 9.55 -2.92 -36.81
C LYS A 142 9.33 -3.45 -35.38
N GLY A 143 8.14 -4.00 -35.12
CA GLY A 143 7.77 -4.57 -33.82
C GLY A 143 7.54 -3.55 -32.69
N LYS A 144 7.66 -2.23 -32.94
CA LYS A 144 7.46 -1.20 -31.91
C LYS A 144 6.23 -0.36 -32.21
N LYS A 145 5.44 -0.02 -31.18
CA LYS A 145 4.24 0.81 -31.30
C LYS A 145 4.61 2.29 -31.42
N TYR A 146 3.95 3.00 -32.32
CA TYR A 146 4.08 4.43 -32.55
C TYR A 146 2.72 5.10 -32.63
N TYR A 147 2.65 6.39 -32.29
CA TYR A 147 1.51 7.27 -32.53
C TYR A 147 1.79 8.13 -33.76
N ARG A 148 0.84 8.17 -34.72
CA ARG A 148 0.90 9.06 -35.89
C ARG A 148 0.47 10.47 -35.47
N ILE A 149 1.35 11.44 -35.62
CA ILE A 149 1.15 12.84 -35.28
C ILE A 149 1.03 13.78 -36.49
N GLY A 150 1.26 13.25 -37.71
CA GLY A 150 1.16 13.99 -38.94
C GLY A 150 1.34 13.07 -40.18
N LYS A 151 1.39 13.68 -41.37
CA LYS A 151 1.68 12.95 -42.61
C LYS A 151 3.10 12.41 -42.55
N ASN A 152 3.23 11.07 -42.54
CA ASN A 152 4.51 10.37 -42.42
C ASN A 152 5.34 10.79 -41.16
N GLN A 153 4.67 11.21 -40.07
CA GLN A 153 5.30 11.63 -38.82
C GLN A 153 4.76 10.82 -37.66
N TYR A 154 5.66 10.24 -36.87
CA TYR A 154 5.35 9.30 -35.83
C TYR A 154 6.21 9.57 -34.59
N VAL A 155 5.68 9.29 -33.40
CA VAL A 155 6.41 9.29 -32.12
C VAL A 155 6.32 7.91 -31.48
N LYS A 156 7.40 7.45 -30.84
CA LYS A 156 7.43 6.14 -30.16
C LYS A 156 6.46 6.14 -28.98
N ALA A 157 5.61 5.11 -28.86
CA ALA A 157 4.72 4.94 -27.72
C ALA A 157 5.49 4.84 -26.39
N ALA A 158 6.71 4.29 -26.43
CA ALA A 158 7.60 4.23 -25.27
C ALA A 158 7.97 5.61 -24.67
N ASN A 159 7.80 6.71 -25.43
CA ASN A 159 8.05 8.07 -24.96
C ASN A 159 6.77 8.80 -24.52
N VAL A 160 5.59 8.18 -24.69
CA VAL A 160 4.28 8.77 -24.39
C VAL A 160 3.87 8.37 -22.97
N GLY A 161 3.64 9.34 -22.11
CA GLY A 161 3.21 9.13 -20.72
C GLY A 161 1.70 9.31 -20.52
N VAL A 162 1.05 10.15 -21.35
CA VAL A 162 -0.39 10.41 -21.23
C VAL A 162 -1.04 10.35 -22.61
N VAL A 163 -2.20 9.73 -22.68
CA VAL A 163 -3.03 9.66 -23.91
C VAL A 163 -4.46 10.07 -23.55
N ASN A 164 -4.97 11.09 -24.21
CA ASN A 164 -6.30 11.66 -23.93
C ASN A 164 -6.54 11.96 -22.46
N GLY A 165 -5.53 12.51 -21.79
CA GLY A 165 -5.57 12.85 -20.37
C GLY A 165 -5.45 11.68 -19.41
N LYS A 166 -5.27 10.46 -19.89
CA LYS A 166 -5.07 9.25 -19.06
C LYS A 166 -3.60 8.87 -19.01
N ILE A 167 -3.06 8.74 -17.82
CA ILE A 167 -1.69 8.28 -17.59
C ILE A 167 -1.53 6.85 -18.12
N GLN A 168 -0.43 6.62 -18.84
CA GLN A 168 -0.05 5.29 -19.33
C GLN A 168 0.91 4.65 -18.32
N TYR A 169 0.34 3.94 -17.36
CA TYR A 169 1.10 3.22 -16.35
C TYR A 169 1.83 2.02 -16.94
N VAL A 170 2.95 1.66 -16.34
CA VAL A 170 3.73 0.46 -16.64
C VAL A 170 3.91 -0.36 -15.36
N ASP A 171 4.10 -1.68 -15.52
CA ASP A 171 4.30 -2.59 -14.40
C ASP A 171 5.75 -2.54 -13.88
N GLU A 172 6.70 -2.11 -14.71
CA GLU A 172 8.09 -1.90 -14.28
C GLU A 172 8.74 -0.75 -15.05
N THR A 173 9.70 -0.10 -14.39
CA THR A 173 10.45 1.02 -14.97
C THR A 173 11.84 1.12 -14.35
N TYR A 174 12.60 2.12 -14.78
CA TYR A 174 13.81 2.58 -14.11
C TYR A 174 13.52 3.86 -13.35
N VAL A 175 14.07 3.97 -12.15
CA VAL A 175 14.16 5.21 -11.42
C VAL A 175 15.61 5.71 -11.43
N THR A 176 15.80 7.03 -11.38
CA THR A 176 17.12 7.68 -11.34
C THR A 176 17.27 8.40 -10.00
N LEU A 177 18.34 8.12 -9.28
CA LEU A 177 18.64 8.70 -7.98
C LEU A 177 18.95 10.20 -8.09
N LYS A 178 18.41 11.01 -7.15
CA LYS A 178 18.58 12.48 -7.12
C LYS A 178 19.82 12.92 -6.34
N ALA A 179 20.28 12.12 -5.36
CA ALA A 179 21.38 12.45 -4.46
C ALA A 179 22.37 11.29 -4.32
N ASP A 180 23.57 11.60 -3.83
CA ASP A 180 24.56 10.61 -3.40
C ASP A 180 24.20 10.07 -2.01
N LYS A 181 24.75 8.89 -1.67
CA LYS A 181 24.52 8.20 -0.39
C LYS A 181 23.04 7.95 -0.05
N THR A 182 22.18 7.87 -1.07
CA THR A 182 20.78 7.46 -0.89
C THR A 182 20.71 6.00 -0.49
N HIS A 183 19.97 5.67 0.55
CA HIS A 183 19.71 4.30 0.97
C HIS A 183 18.43 3.76 0.34
N SER A 184 18.34 2.43 0.20
CA SER A 184 17.04 1.78 0.15
C SER A 184 16.55 1.50 1.57
N TYR A 185 15.26 1.24 1.70
CA TYR A 185 14.60 1.04 2.98
C TYR A 185 13.84 -0.28 2.97
N THR A 186 13.64 -0.89 4.14
CA THR A 186 12.65 -1.95 4.32
C THR A 186 11.24 -1.40 4.17
N GLN A 187 10.24 -2.25 4.05
CA GLN A 187 8.83 -1.83 4.02
C GLN A 187 8.41 -1.02 5.26
N ASP A 188 9.07 -1.25 6.40
CA ASP A 188 8.83 -0.55 7.67
C ASP A 188 9.67 0.73 7.82
N GLY A 189 10.48 1.10 6.82
CA GLY A 189 11.25 2.34 6.80
C GLY A 189 12.65 2.27 7.38
N TYR A 190 13.17 1.09 7.71
CA TYR A 190 14.57 0.96 8.16
C TYR A 190 15.53 1.01 6.97
N ALA A 191 16.58 1.82 7.09
CA ALA A 191 17.60 1.92 6.06
C ALA A 191 18.35 0.60 5.87
N ASN A 192 18.51 0.18 4.60
CA ASN A 192 19.40 -0.91 4.21
C ASN A 192 20.84 -0.41 4.08
N ASP A 193 21.82 -1.34 4.15
CA ASP A 193 23.26 -1.01 4.03
C ASP A 193 23.66 -0.50 2.65
N THR A 194 22.91 -0.87 1.61
CA THR A 194 23.20 -0.49 0.24
C THR A 194 23.00 1.00 0.02
N GLN A 195 24.05 1.68 -0.44
CA GLN A 195 24.03 3.09 -0.82
C GLN A 195 24.07 3.26 -2.33
N TYR A 196 23.26 4.17 -2.83
CA TYR A 196 23.15 4.51 -4.24
C TYR A 196 23.77 5.89 -4.51
N LYS A 197 24.28 6.06 -5.75
CA LYS A 197 24.91 7.30 -6.20
C LYS A 197 23.91 8.15 -7.01
N LYS A 198 24.08 9.46 -6.99
CA LYS A 198 23.34 10.39 -7.86
C LYS A 198 23.44 9.97 -9.33
N GLY A 199 22.32 9.98 -10.03
CA GLY A 199 22.24 9.60 -11.44
C GLY A 199 22.24 8.08 -11.68
N GLN A 200 22.47 7.24 -10.69
CA GLN A 200 22.34 5.79 -10.80
C GLN A 200 20.91 5.42 -11.19
N LYS A 201 20.78 4.43 -12.07
CA LYS A 201 19.48 3.91 -12.52
C LYS A 201 19.23 2.58 -11.87
N VAL A 202 18.09 2.47 -11.20
CA VAL A 202 17.65 1.25 -10.52
C VAL A 202 16.35 0.78 -11.18
N ARG A 203 16.22 -0.53 -11.43
CA ARG A 203 15.01 -1.14 -11.97
C ARG A 203 14.03 -1.40 -10.86
N VAL A 204 12.78 -1.02 -11.04
CA VAL A 204 11.71 -1.14 -10.04
C VAL A 204 10.48 -1.77 -10.68
N ASP A 205 9.72 -2.53 -9.89
CA ASP A 205 8.58 -3.31 -10.36
C ASP A 205 7.30 -3.12 -9.55
N GLN A 206 7.33 -2.28 -8.51
CA GLN A 206 6.14 -1.83 -7.79
C GLN A 206 6.30 -0.37 -7.38
N PHE A 207 5.18 0.35 -7.30
CA PHE A 207 5.08 1.67 -6.69
C PHE A 207 3.99 1.60 -5.62
N ILE A 208 4.38 1.70 -4.35
CA ILE A 208 3.58 1.16 -3.25
C ILE A 208 3.61 2.07 -2.03
N TYR A 209 2.47 2.24 -1.38
CA TYR A 209 2.36 2.79 -0.04
C TYR A 209 2.65 1.67 0.95
N THR A 210 3.84 1.68 1.56
CA THR A 210 4.26 0.74 2.61
C THR A 210 3.83 1.24 3.99
N PRO A 211 3.95 0.45 5.07
CA PRO A 211 3.74 0.93 6.43
C PRO A 211 4.57 2.18 6.77
N ALA A 212 5.77 2.32 6.21
CA ALA A 212 6.62 3.50 6.40
C ALA A 212 6.10 4.76 5.68
N SER A 213 5.19 4.65 4.73
CA SER A 213 4.76 5.78 3.90
C SER A 213 4.08 6.91 4.68
N GLY A 214 3.49 6.60 5.83
CA GLY A 214 2.84 7.56 6.73
C GLY A 214 3.70 7.99 7.91
N SER A 215 4.98 7.58 8.00
CA SER A 215 5.86 8.01 9.08
C SER A 215 6.36 9.45 8.87
N ASP A 216 6.63 10.16 9.95
CA ASP A 216 7.11 11.55 9.93
C ASP A 216 8.42 11.71 9.13
N ASP A 217 9.29 10.68 9.14
CA ASP A 217 10.56 10.68 8.41
C ASP A 217 10.38 10.72 6.89
N PHE A 218 9.23 10.26 6.38
CA PHE A 218 8.93 10.14 4.96
C PHE A 218 7.73 10.99 4.51
N ALA A 219 7.04 11.66 5.42
CA ALA A 219 5.97 12.59 5.09
C ALA A 219 6.53 13.79 4.30
N ALA A 220 5.76 14.32 3.39
CA ALA A 220 6.11 15.56 2.72
C ALA A 220 6.10 16.72 3.74
N PHE A 221 7.14 17.56 3.73
CA PHE A 221 7.21 18.73 4.60
C PHE A 221 5.95 19.59 4.46
N ASN A 222 5.26 19.83 5.58
CA ASN A 222 4.02 20.60 5.69
C ASN A 222 2.77 20.00 5.00
N ASP A 223 2.78 18.73 4.65
CA ASP A 223 1.62 18.03 4.13
C ASP A 223 1.58 16.64 4.78
N ASP A 224 0.49 16.28 5.46
CA ASP A 224 0.25 14.96 6.06
C ASP A 224 0.08 13.84 5.01
N SER A 225 0.57 14.06 3.79
CA SER A 225 0.44 13.11 2.69
C SER A 225 1.48 12.01 2.81
N ALA A 226 1.01 10.77 2.79
CA ALA A 226 1.87 9.60 2.74
C ALA A 226 2.77 9.58 1.48
N VAL A 227 4.03 9.19 1.63
CA VAL A 227 5.02 9.10 0.56
C VAL A 227 5.16 7.66 0.08
N PRO A 228 4.79 7.34 -1.17
CA PRO A 228 4.96 5.98 -1.67
C PRO A 228 6.42 5.67 -2.03
N PHE A 229 6.72 4.38 -2.08
CA PHE A 229 8.04 3.83 -2.35
C PHE A 229 8.06 3.02 -3.65
N TYR A 230 9.23 2.91 -4.28
CA TYR A 230 9.50 2.03 -5.40
C TYR A 230 10.21 0.77 -4.92
N ARG A 231 9.61 -0.43 -5.09
CA ARG A 231 10.28 -1.69 -4.79
C ARG A 231 11.37 -1.95 -5.82
N ILE A 232 12.58 -2.27 -5.36
CA ILE A 232 13.70 -2.64 -6.21
C ILE A 232 13.45 -4.04 -6.76
N LYS A 233 13.48 -4.18 -8.08
CA LYS A 233 13.23 -5.48 -8.73
C LYS A 233 14.34 -6.47 -8.41
N GLY A 234 13.92 -7.65 -7.91
CA GLY A 234 14.83 -8.73 -7.53
C GLY A 234 15.33 -8.68 -6.09
N GLU A 235 15.04 -7.61 -5.36
CA GLU A 235 15.34 -7.49 -3.93
C GLU A 235 14.11 -7.84 -3.09
N LYS A 236 14.31 -8.57 -1.99
CA LYS A 236 13.19 -9.09 -1.19
C LYS A 236 12.49 -7.97 -0.38
N ASP A 237 13.24 -7.09 0.26
CA ASP A 237 12.73 -6.04 1.14
C ASP A 237 13.59 -4.78 0.96
N ALA A 238 13.57 -4.21 -0.25
CA ALA A 238 14.33 -3.04 -0.60
C ALA A 238 13.49 -2.06 -1.43
N TYR A 239 13.26 -0.90 -0.87
CA TYR A 239 12.41 0.14 -1.41
C TYR A 239 13.15 1.47 -1.49
N LEU A 240 12.92 2.25 -2.55
CA LEU A 240 13.44 3.61 -2.69
C LEU A 240 12.29 4.60 -2.48
N SER A 241 12.48 5.59 -1.61
CA SER A 241 11.49 6.66 -1.43
C SER A 241 11.26 7.41 -2.75
N SER A 242 10.01 7.72 -3.06
CA SER A 242 9.67 8.53 -4.23
C SER A 242 10.25 9.96 -4.16
N LEU A 243 10.60 10.43 -2.96
CA LEU A 243 11.29 11.71 -2.77
C LEU A 243 12.72 11.68 -3.31
N ASP A 244 13.39 10.53 -3.27
CA ASP A 244 14.80 10.38 -3.60
C ASP A 244 15.05 10.05 -5.07
N VAL A 245 14.02 9.75 -5.83
CA VAL A 245 14.16 9.26 -7.21
C VAL A 245 13.28 9.99 -8.21
N THR A 246 13.64 9.85 -9.48
CA THR A 246 12.83 10.29 -10.63
C THR A 246 12.52 9.09 -11.51
N PRO A 247 11.25 8.68 -11.64
CA PRO A 247 10.88 7.54 -12.49
C PRO A 247 10.95 7.90 -13.97
N ARG A 248 11.34 6.92 -14.79
CA ARG A 248 11.32 7.07 -16.24
C ARG A 248 9.90 6.98 -16.82
N LYS A 249 9.04 6.16 -16.22
CA LYS A 249 7.63 5.97 -16.55
C LYS A 249 6.81 5.97 -15.27
N ALA A 250 5.57 6.45 -15.35
CA ALA A 250 4.66 6.37 -14.23
C ALA A 250 4.26 4.91 -13.97
N MET A 251 4.23 4.52 -12.72
CA MET A 251 3.64 3.30 -12.23
C MET A 251 2.38 3.63 -11.43
N LYS A 252 1.40 2.73 -11.41
CA LYS A 252 0.22 2.89 -10.58
C LYS A 252 0.61 2.63 -9.12
N ALA A 253 0.35 3.60 -8.26
CA ALA A 253 0.53 3.39 -6.83
C ALA A 253 -0.56 2.45 -6.31
N VAL A 254 -0.16 1.53 -5.44
CA VAL A 254 -1.03 0.58 -4.74
C VAL A 254 -0.68 0.61 -3.25
N ASN A 255 -1.61 0.20 -2.38
CA ASN A 255 -1.31 0.02 -0.98
C ASN A 255 -0.65 -1.33 -0.75
N TYR A 256 0.31 -1.38 0.17
CA TYR A 256 0.91 -2.64 0.63
C TYR A 256 -0.18 -3.59 1.15
N ASP A 257 -1.07 -3.05 1.96
CA ASP A 257 -2.15 -3.82 2.56
C ASP A 257 -3.08 -4.44 1.49
N ASP A 258 -3.45 -3.68 0.44
CA ASP A 258 -4.29 -4.19 -0.66
C ASP A 258 -3.63 -5.33 -1.45
N LEU A 259 -2.29 -5.48 -1.37
CA LEU A 259 -1.54 -6.55 -2.03
C LEU A 259 -1.36 -7.81 -1.16
N HIS A 260 -1.51 -7.68 0.15
CA HIS A 260 -1.17 -8.75 1.10
C HIS A 260 -2.35 -9.21 1.95
N TYR A 261 -3.40 -8.38 2.06
CA TYR A 261 -4.54 -8.64 2.93
C TYR A 261 -5.86 -8.51 2.18
N THR A 262 -6.88 -9.13 2.73
CA THR A 262 -8.28 -8.96 2.32
C THR A 262 -9.01 -8.25 3.45
N PHE A 263 -9.79 -7.23 3.08
CA PHE A 263 -10.60 -6.45 4.01
C PHE A 263 -12.07 -6.68 3.73
N ALA A 264 -12.82 -6.96 4.77
CA ALA A 264 -14.29 -7.03 4.75
C ALA A 264 -14.86 -5.81 5.48
N GLU A 265 -15.63 -4.98 4.77
CA GLU A 265 -16.34 -3.81 5.30
C GLU A 265 -17.81 -4.18 5.48
N TYR A 266 -18.29 -4.15 6.72
CA TYR A 266 -19.71 -4.44 7.01
C TYR A 266 -20.60 -3.29 6.51
N THR A 267 -21.59 -3.61 5.69
CA THR A 267 -22.39 -2.63 4.96
C THR A 267 -23.80 -2.46 5.48
N GLN A 268 -24.26 -3.33 6.39
CA GLN A 268 -25.63 -3.29 6.90
C GLN A 268 -25.81 -2.17 7.93
N PRO A 269 -26.99 -1.53 8.00
CA PRO A 269 -27.29 -0.48 8.98
C PRO A 269 -27.72 -1.06 10.34
N ALA A 270 -26.93 -1.99 10.87
CA ALA A 270 -27.19 -2.71 12.12
C ALA A 270 -25.85 -3.06 12.80
N ASP A 271 -25.93 -3.59 14.01
CA ASP A 271 -24.76 -4.17 14.68
C ASP A 271 -24.22 -5.33 13.85
N MET A 272 -22.90 -5.43 13.74
CA MET A 272 -22.24 -6.49 13.00
C MET A 272 -22.10 -7.74 13.88
N PRO A 273 -22.82 -8.82 13.60
CA PRO A 273 -22.70 -10.06 14.35
C PRO A 273 -21.40 -10.78 13.97
N ILE A 274 -20.74 -11.36 14.97
CA ILE A 274 -19.63 -12.28 14.76
C ILE A 274 -20.17 -13.71 14.93
N TYR A 275 -19.84 -14.58 14.00
CA TYR A 275 -20.28 -15.98 14.01
C TYR A 275 -19.18 -16.93 14.43
N THR A 276 -19.58 -18.08 14.95
CA THR A 276 -18.70 -19.23 15.24
C THR A 276 -18.60 -20.15 14.02
N ILE A 277 -17.64 -21.09 14.04
CA ILE A 277 -17.53 -22.14 13.01
C ILE A 277 -18.77 -23.07 12.96
N ASN A 278 -19.62 -23.05 13.97
CA ASN A 278 -20.84 -23.83 13.99
C ASN A 278 -22.04 -23.07 13.34
N GLY A 279 -21.81 -21.96 12.68
CA GLY A 279 -22.82 -21.15 12.00
C GLY A 279 -23.80 -20.43 12.94
N THR A 280 -23.43 -20.27 14.20
CA THR A 280 -24.22 -19.56 15.22
C THR A 280 -23.58 -18.21 15.55
N PRO A 281 -24.37 -17.16 15.84
CA PRO A 281 -23.83 -15.92 16.38
C PRO A 281 -23.07 -16.18 17.69
N SER A 282 -21.95 -15.47 17.87
CA SER A 282 -21.25 -15.39 19.16
C SER A 282 -21.86 -14.31 20.05
N ASP A 283 -21.39 -14.21 21.30
CA ASP A 283 -21.78 -13.13 22.22
C ASP A 283 -21.14 -11.78 21.86
N VAL A 284 -20.25 -11.74 20.86
CA VAL A 284 -19.56 -10.52 20.43
C VAL A 284 -20.25 -9.95 19.21
N VAL A 285 -20.57 -8.65 19.30
CA VAL A 285 -21.05 -7.85 18.17
C VAL A 285 -20.22 -6.58 18.06
N VAL A 286 -20.04 -6.05 16.86
CA VAL A 286 -19.46 -4.72 16.65
C VAL A 286 -20.62 -3.73 16.51
N PRO A 287 -20.77 -2.74 17.41
CA PRO A 287 -21.92 -1.84 17.44
C PRO A 287 -22.09 -1.05 16.14
N HIS A 288 -23.33 -0.75 15.76
CA HIS A 288 -23.64 0.10 14.61
C HIS A 288 -23.01 1.51 14.74
N ALA A 289 -22.88 2.01 15.96
CA ALA A 289 -22.23 3.30 16.24
C ALA A 289 -20.72 3.31 16.00
N ALA A 290 -20.10 2.14 15.76
CA ALA A 290 -18.69 2.04 15.40
C ALA A 290 -18.40 2.80 14.09
N THR A 291 -17.21 3.37 14.00
CA THR A 291 -16.76 4.06 12.78
C THR A 291 -16.57 3.07 11.63
N ASN A 292 -16.56 3.56 10.38
CA ASN A 292 -16.29 2.71 9.21
C ASN A 292 -14.94 1.98 9.32
N ALA A 293 -13.96 2.56 10.01
CA ALA A 293 -12.66 1.92 10.23
C ALA A 293 -12.75 0.73 11.20
N GLU A 294 -13.62 0.81 12.21
CA GLU A 294 -13.83 -0.27 13.20
C GLU A 294 -14.70 -1.39 12.62
N ARG A 295 -15.55 -1.06 11.64
CA ARG A 295 -16.39 -2.03 10.91
C ARG A 295 -15.66 -2.66 9.71
N GLN A 296 -14.43 -2.28 9.44
CA GLN A 296 -13.54 -2.89 8.46
C GLN A 296 -12.58 -3.84 9.17
N ILE A 297 -12.68 -5.12 8.87
CA ILE A 297 -11.88 -6.19 9.48
C ILE A 297 -11.02 -6.89 8.42
N ASN A 298 -9.86 -7.39 8.84
CA ASN A 298 -9.04 -8.25 8.00
C ASN A 298 -9.58 -9.67 8.03
N VAL A 299 -9.66 -10.28 6.85
CA VAL A 299 -10.12 -11.67 6.68
C VAL A 299 -9.10 -12.42 5.84
N ASP A 300 -8.91 -13.72 6.11
CA ASP A 300 -7.85 -14.52 5.51
C ASP A 300 -8.33 -15.85 4.90
N ARG A 301 -9.61 -16.18 5.08
CA ARG A 301 -10.20 -17.41 4.55
C ARG A 301 -11.66 -17.19 4.18
N LEU A 302 -12.12 -17.76 3.07
CA LEU A 302 -13.52 -17.84 2.67
C LEU A 302 -13.92 -19.31 2.69
N MET A 303 -15.04 -19.63 3.37
CA MET A 303 -15.52 -21.01 3.44
C MET A 303 -17.04 -21.08 3.63
N TYR A 304 -17.61 -22.20 3.21
CA TYR A 304 -18.97 -22.54 3.56
C TYR A 304 -19.01 -23.04 5.00
N ILE A 305 -20.00 -22.56 5.77
CA ILE A 305 -20.31 -23.01 7.12
C ILE A 305 -21.77 -23.42 7.15
N TRP A 306 -22.07 -24.58 7.74
CA TRP A 306 -23.43 -25.02 7.96
C TRP A 306 -24.11 -24.15 9.00
N VAL A 307 -25.26 -23.56 8.65
CA VAL A 307 -26.09 -22.73 9.53
C VAL A 307 -27.29 -23.56 10.01
N PRO A 308 -27.27 -24.06 11.25
CA PRO A 308 -28.32 -24.99 11.72
C PRO A 308 -29.74 -24.41 11.71
N SER A 309 -29.87 -23.11 12.04
CA SER A 309 -31.15 -22.41 12.03
C SER A 309 -31.78 -22.28 10.65
N GLU A 310 -30.94 -22.25 9.59
CA GLU A 310 -31.35 -22.09 8.21
C GLU A 310 -31.34 -23.41 7.43
N LYS A 311 -30.78 -24.48 8.03
CA LYS A 311 -30.60 -25.81 7.43
C LYS A 311 -29.92 -25.74 6.05
N LYS A 312 -28.92 -24.87 5.92
CA LYS A 312 -28.13 -24.70 4.70
C LYS A 312 -26.71 -24.26 5.02
N ALA A 313 -25.79 -24.49 4.08
CA ALA A 313 -24.44 -23.94 4.11
C ALA A 313 -24.44 -22.53 3.51
N GLU A 314 -23.80 -21.59 4.17
CA GLU A 314 -23.57 -20.21 3.70
C GLU A 314 -22.10 -19.87 3.68
N LEU A 315 -21.72 -18.87 2.88
CA LEU A 315 -20.34 -18.39 2.80
C LEU A 315 -20.03 -17.41 3.92
N PHE A 316 -18.90 -17.64 4.57
CA PHE A 316 -18.37 -16.79 5.62
C PHE A 316 -16.90 -16.49 5.38
N TYR A 317 -16.50 -15.29 5.77
CA TYR A 317 -15.10 -14.91 5.89
C TYR A 317 -14.61 -15.13 7.31
N HIS A 318 -13.50 -15.84 7.47
CA HIS A 318 -12.78 -15.96 8.73
C HIS A 318 -12.04 -14.65 9.03
N ILE A 319 -12.15 -14.17 10.28
CA ILE A 319 -11.47 -12.96 10.77
C ILE A 319 -10.04 -13.35 11.13
N SER A 320 -9.04 -12.74 10.49
CA SER A 320 -7.61 -13.07 10.68
C SER A 320 -7.08 -12.72 12.07
N SER A 321 -7.72 -11.74 12.74
CA SER A 321 -7.39 -11.32 14.10
C SER A 321 -8.28 -12.03 15.11
N GLN A 322 -7.68 -12.49 16.21
CA GLN A 322 -8.44 -13.06 17.33
C GLN A 322 -9.25 -12.01 18.12
N TYR A 323 -9.20 -10.74 17.69
CA TYR A 323 -9.89 -9.63 18.31
C TYR A 323 -10.56 -8.74 17.27
N VAL A 324 -11.71 -8.19 17.63
CA VAL A 324 -12.38 -7.12 16.88
C VAL A 324 -12.46 -5.85 17.72
N MET A 325 -12.59 -4.71 17.05
CA MET A 325 -12.87 -3.43 17.70
C MET A 325 -14.39 -3.33 17.93
N ALA A 326 -14.80 -3.37 19.17
CA ALA A 326 -16.20 -3.25 19.58
C ALA A 326 -16.31 -2.21 20.70
N PRO A 327 -16.27 -0.90 20.36
CA PRO A 327 -16.26 0.17 21.35
C PRO A 327 -17.56 0.19 22.16
N GLU A 328 -17.42 0.20 23.48
CA GLU A 328 -18.50 0.43 24.43
C GLU A 328 -18.27 1.80 25.07
N GLY A 329 -19.16 2.78 24.77
CA GLY A 329 -19.06 4.12 25.36
C GLY A 329 -18.01 5.03 24.72
N ASP A 330 -17.43 5.94 25.50
CA ASP A 330 -16.56 7.01 25.00
C ASP A 330 -15.29 6.49 24.34
N VAL A 331 -15.01 6.93 23.12
CA VAL A 331 -14.07 6.41 22.12
C VAL A 331 -12.59 6.45 22.57
N TYR A 332 -12.26 7.05 23.71
CA TYR A 332 -10.89 7.31 24.15
C TYR A 332 -10.18 6.17 24.92
N THR A 333 -10.82 5.02 25.10
CA THR A 333 -10.21 3.87 25.80
C THR A 333 -9.99 2.69 24.86
N ILE A 334 -9.00 2.77 23.98
CA ILE A 334 -8.65 1.76 22.96
C ILE A 334 -8.53 0.35 23.54
N GLY A 335 -7.97 0.17 24.74
CA GLY A 335 -7.80 -1.13 25.37
C GLY A 335 -9.11 -1.82 25.78
N LYS A 336 -10.17 -1.07 26.11
CA LYS A 336 -11.48 -1.61 26.46
C LYS A 336 -12.38 -1.94 25.27
N ALA A 337 -12.03 -1.41 24.10
CA ALA A 337 -12.79 -1.62 22.87
C ALA A 337 -12.48 -2.92 22.14
N ARG A 338 -11.40 -3.63 22.53
CA ARG A 338 -11.02 -4.90 21.90
C ARG A 338 -11.76 -6.06 22.55
N LYS A 339 -12.56 -6.78 21.75
CA LYS A 339 -13.25 -8.00 22.18
C LYS A 339 -12.61 -9.21 21.53
N PHE A 340 -12.39 -10.24 22.34
CA PHE A 340 -11.84 -11.51 21.88
C PHE A 340 -12.93 -12.30 21.12
N VAL A 341 -12.61 -12.75 19.92
CA VAL A 341 -13.50 -13.53 19.05
C VAL A 341 -12.92 -14.90 18.68
N GLY A 342 -11.68 -15.17 19.03
CA GLY A 342 -10.98 -16.38 18.63
C GLY A 342 -10.98 -16.54 17.11
N ASP A 343 -11.39 -17.73 16.65
CA ASP A 343 -11.67 -17.98 15.22
C ASP A 343 -13.10 -17.53 14.89
N GLY A 344 -13.29 -16.19 14.76
CA GLY A 344 -14.58 -15.58 14.46
C GLY A 344 -14.83 -15.44 12.96
N PHE A 345 -16.10 -15.27 12.57
CA PHE A 345 -16.53 -15.19 11.17
C PHE A 345 -17.54 -14.06 10.95
N VAL A 346 -17.59 -13.57 9.71
CA VAL A 346 -18.64 -12.68 9.21
C VAL A 346 -19.27 -13.27 7.94
N LYS A 347 -20.59 -13.11 7.76
CA LYS A 347 -21.28 -13.59 6.54
C LYS A 347 -20.78 -12.81 5.32
N GLN A 348 -20.53 -13.51 4.24
CA GLN A 348 -20.09 -12.94 2.96
C GLN A 348 -21.15 -11.98 2.38
N SER A 349 -22.44 -12.29 2.56
CA SER A 349 -23.56 -11.46 2.12
C SER A 349 -23.62 -10.08 2.78
N ASP A 350 -23.04 -9.91 3.96
CA ASP A 350 -23.20 -8.73 4.80
C ASP A 350 -22.02 -7.74 4.65
N VAL A 351 -21.00 -8.13 3.89
CA VAL A 351 -19.76 -7.37 3.74
C VAL A 351 -19.43 -7.05 2.29
N LYS A 352 -18.73 -5.93 2.12
CA LYS A 352 -18.06 -5.56 0.87
C LYS A 352 -16.57 -5.84 1.01
N VAL A 353 -15.97 -6.57 0.08
CA VAL A 353 -14.57 -6.99 0.14
C VAL A 353 -13.68 -6.11 -0.72
N SER A 354 -12.45 -5.89 -0.27
CA SER A 354 -11.37 -5.25 -1.03
C SER A 354 -10.02 -5.93 -0.71
N GLY A 355 -9.01 -5.71 -1.55
CA GLY A 355 -7.70 -6.34 -1.42
C GLY A 355 -7.60 -7.64 -2.22
N LEU A 356 -6.97 -8.67 -1.67
CA LEU A 356 -6.81 -9.97 -2.32
C LEU A 356 -8.15 -10.71 -2.46
N GLU A 357 -8.34 -11.36 -3.61
CA GLU A 357 -9.51 -12.22 -3.83
C GLU A 357 -9.33 -13.56 -3.11
N LEU A 358 -10.27 -13.87 -2.19
CA LEU A 358 -10.35 -15.17 -1.54
C LEU A 358 -11.36 -16.06 -2.26
N LYS A 359 -11.00 -17.34 -2.42
CA LYS A 359 -11.90 -18.37 -2.99
C LYS A 359 -12.35 -19.32 -1.88
N PRO A 360 -13.57 -19.88 -1.99
CA PRO A 360 -14.03 -20.89 -1.03
C PRO A 360 -13.06 -22.07 -0.98
N VAL A 361 -12.74 -22.51 0.24
CA VAL A 361 -11.80 -23.64 0.49
C VAL A 361 -12.51 -24.97 0.67
N ASN A 362 -13.83 -24.98 0.70
CA ASN A 362 -14.69 -26.15 0.81
C ASN A 362 -15.99 -25.94 0.00
N THR A 363 -16.86 -26.93 -0.01
CA THR A 363 -18.17 -26.91 -0.68
C THR A 363 -19.32 -26.89 0.34
N PRO A 364 -20.57 -26.56 -0.09
CA PRO A 364 -21.74 -26.66 0.78
C PRO A 364 -21.95 -28.07 1.36
N GLU A 365 -21.72 -29.11 0.57
CA GLU A 365 -21.86 -30.51 0.98
C GLU A 365 -20.84 -30.90 2.04
N GLU A 366 -19.58 -30.45 1.87
CA GLU A 366 -18.53 -30.64 2.88
C GLU A 366 -18.87 -29.89 4.17
N ALA A 367 -19.40 -28.66 4.09
CA ALA A 367 -19.82 -27.90 5.28
C ALA A 367 -20.93 -28.61 6.06
N GLU A 368 -21.93 -29.19 5.39
CA GLU A 368 -22.96 -30.00 6.02
C GLU A 368 -22.37 -31.25 6.69
N GLN A 369 -21.47 -31.97 6.00
CA GLN A 369 -20.80 -33.14 6.55
C GLN A 369 -19.93 -32.79 7.77
N ASP A 370 -19.19 -31.72 7.68
CA ASP A 370 -18.27 -31.22 8.71
C ASP A 370 -18.98 -30.60 9.93
N SER A 371 -20.28 -30.35 9.85
CA SER A 371 -21.09 -29.90 10.99
C SER A 371 -21.35 -31.01 12.04
N LYS A 372 -21.02 -32.25 11.72
CA LYS A 372 -21.18 -33.40 12.64
C LYS A 372 -20.10 -33.38 13.73
N THR A 373 -20.43 -33.97 14.88
CA THR A 373 -19.48 -34.13 15.98
C THR A 373 -18.27 -34.98 15.54
N ALA A 374 -17.08 -34.45 15.84
CA ALA A 374 -15.83 -35.11 15.52
C ALA A 374 -15.60 -36.38 16.37
N THR A 375 -15.10 -37.43 15.74
CA THR A 375 -14.62 -38.63 16.41
C THR A 375 -13.17 -38.45 16.88
N VAL A 376 -12.67 -39.41 17.66
CA VAL A 376 -11.25 -39.44 18.05
C VAL A 376 -10.33 -39.51 16.83
N SER A 377 -10.73 -40.26 15.79
CA SER A 377 -9.97 -40.33 14.54
C SER A 377 -9.90 -38.97 13.81
N ASP A 378 -11.00 -38.23 13.80
CA ASP A 378 -11.04 -36.89 13.18
C ASP A 378 -10.07 -35.89 13.86
N LYS A 379 -9.83 -36.07 15.17
CA LYS A 379 -8.96 -35.20 15.98
C LYS A 379 -7.47 -35.56 15.90
N GLN A 380 -7.09 -36.69 15.31
CA GLN A 380 -5.69 -37.12 15.28
C GLN A 380 -4.76 -36.09 14.62
N ALA A 381 -5.20 -35.44 13.53
CA ALA A 381 -4.41 -34.40 12.87
C ALA A 381 -4.20 -33.18 13.77
N LEU A 382 -5.21 -32.81 14.57
CA LEU A 382 -5.13 -31.70 15.52
C LEU A 382 -4.15 -32.02 16.65
N GLN A 383 -4.24 -33.23 17.22
CA GLN A 383 -3.32 -33.70 18.26
C GLN A 383 -1.86 -33.64 17.76
N ASN A 384 -1.61 -34.17 16.55
CA ASN A 384 -0.28 -34.13 15.95
C ASN A 384 0.26 -32.70 15.77
N GLU A 385 -0.61 -31.72 15.49
CA GLU A 385 -0.21 -30.30 15.37
C GLU A 385 0.07 -29.69 16.74
N ILE A 386 -0.76 -29.99 17.75
CA ILE A 386 -0.56 -29.56 19.13
C ILE A 386 0.75 -30.10 19.68
N ASP A 387 1.10 -31.36 19.43
CA ASP A 387 2.31 -32.02 19.96
C ASP A 387 3.61 -31.32 19.50
N LYS A 388 3.59 -30.56 18.41
CA LYS A 388 4.75 -29.79 17.92
C LYS A 388 5.09 -28.58 18.80
N HIS A 389 4.22 -28.17 19.72
CA HIS A 389 4.37 -26.89 20.43
C HIS A 389 5.71 -26.74 21.15
N THR A 390 6.23 -27.82 21.77
CA THR A 390 7.50 -27.78 22.49
C THR A 390 8.70 -27.47 21.58
N ASP A 391 8.67 -27.95 20.33
CA ASP A 391 9.72 -27.67 19.35
C ASP A 391 9.56 -26.27 18.75
N VAL A 392 8.31 -25.83 18.54
CA VAL A 392 8.02 -24.46 18.10
C VAL A 392 8.53 -23.44 19.11
N GLU A 393 8.22 -23.60 20.40
CA GLU A 393 8.64 -22.68 21.47
C GLU A 393 10.17 -22.58 21.62
N LYS A 394 10.91 -23.65 21.32
CA LYS A 394 12.38 -23.66 21.33
C LYS A 394 13.00 -23.02 20.09
N SER A 395 12.25 -22.86 19.01
CA SER A 395 12.76 -22.35 17.75
C SER A 395 13.11 -20.85 17.82
N ASP A 396 14.05 -20.41 16.98
CA ASP A 396 14.33 -19.00 16.80
C ASP A 396 13.11 -18.27 16.21
N ALA A 397 12.29 -18.94 15.39
CA ALA A 397 11.07 -18.40 14.83
C ALA A 397 10.12 -17.88 15.92
N TYR A 398 9.94 -18.62 17.00
CA TYR A 398 9.12 -18.22 18.15
C TYR A 398 9.85 -17.24 19.07
N ARG A 399 11.08 -17.56 19.46
CA ARG A 399 11.83 -16.81 20.48
C ARG A 399 12.18 -15.40 20.06
N LEU A 400 12.44 -15.16 18.77
CA LEU A 400 12.93 -13.90 18.22
C LEU A 400 11.88 -13.09 17.47
N THR A 401 10.66 -13.60 17.34
CA THR A 401 9.54 -12.86 16.73
C THR A 401 8.97 -11.80 17.65
N SER A 402 8.10 -10.94 17.14
CA SER A 402 7.40 -9.94 17.94
C SER A 402 6.45 -10.57 18.96
N ARG A 403 6.25 -9.89 20.09
CA ARG A 403 5.32 -10.31 21.14
C ARG A 403 3.92 -10.62 20.60
N ASN A 404 3.38 -9.76 19.75
CA ASN A 404 2.03 -9.96 19.20
C ASN A 404 1.88 -11.30 18.47
N LYS A 405 2.91 -11.73 17.74
CA LYS A 405 2.90 -13.00 17.02
C LYS A 405 3.02 -14.20 17.97
N ARG A 406 3.86 -14.09 19.02
CA ARG A 406 3.93 -15.10 20.08
C ARG A 406 2.58 -15.26 20.77
N GLU A 407 1.99 -14.16 21.25
CA GLU A 407 0.68 -14.19 21.92
C GLU A 407 -0.44 -14.75 21.03
N ALA A 408 -0.39 -14.43 19.73
CA ALA A 408 -1.37 -14.99 18.77
C ALA A 408 -1.19 -16.49 18.61
N TYR A 409 0.04 -17.00 18.56
CA TYR A 409 0.33 -18.44 18.53
C TYR A 409 -0.11 -19.12 19.83
N ASP A 410 0.28 -18.60 21.01
CA ASP A 410 -0.05 -19.17 22.31
C ASP A 410 -1.57 -19.23 22.53
N THR A 411 -2.27 -18.18 22.13
CA THR A 411 -3.73 -18.12 22.17
C THR A 411 -4.35 -19.19 21.26
N GLN A 412 -3.82 -19.32 20.04
CA GLN A 412 -4.33 -20.32 19.08
C GLN A 412 -4.03 -21.76 19.52
N LEU A 413 -2.87 -22.00 20.13
CA LEU A 413 -2.54 -23.30 20.74
C LEU A 413 -3.55 -23.67 21.82
N LYS A 414 -3.91 -22.70 22.68
CA LYS A 414 -4.94 -22.93 23.71
C LYS A 414 -6.31 -23.25 23.10
N LEU A 415 -6.75 -22.48 22.10
CA LEU A 415 -8.01 -22.75 21.38
C LEU A 415 -8.01 -24.15 20.74
N ALA A 416 -6.89 -24.53 20.13
CA ALA A 416 -6.71 -25.85 19.54
C ALA A 416 -6.83 -26.98 20.59
N GLN A 417 -6.20 -26.80 21.77
CA GLN A 417 -6.30 -27.72 22.89
C GLN A 417 -7.73 -27.83 23.45
N ASP A 418 -8.47 -26.71 23.50
CA ASP A 418 -9.87 -26.69 23.94
C ASP A 418 -10.77 -27.44 22.95
N VAL A 419 -10.55 -27.28 21.63
CA VAL A 419 -11.25 -28.04 20.57
C VAL A 419 -10.92 -29.54 20.66
N GLU A 420 -9.66 -29.89 20.90
CA GLU A 420 -9.22 -31.29 21.03
C GLU A 420 -9.91 -31.99 22.22
N LYS A 421 -9.94 -31.36 23.39
CA LYS A 421 -10.53 -31.90 24.63
C LYS A 421 -12.06 -31.94 24.60
N SER A 422 -12.72 -31.12 23.81
CA SER A 422 -14.18 -31.02 23.78
C SER A 422 -14.84 -32.26 23.11
N ASN A 423 -15.78 -32.88 23.78
CA ASN A 423 -16.54 -34.01 23.24
C ASN A 423 -17.65 -33.57 22.25
N THR A 424 -17.87 -32.26 22.10
CA THR A 424 -18.93 -31.70 21.24
C THR A 424 -18.37 -30.92 20.05
N SER A 425 -17.05 -30.87 19.90
CA SER A 425 -16.43 -30.18 18.75
C SER A 425 -16.88 -30.86 17.45
N THR A 426 -17.19 -30.02 16.45
CA THR A 426 -17.52 -30.50 15.11
C THR A 426 -16.26 -30.82 14.31
N ILE A 427 -16.39 -31.60 13.23
CA ILE A 427 -15.29 -31.82 12.27
C ILE A 427 -14.80 -30.49 11.69
N ALA A 428 -15.71 -29.54 11.41
CA ALA A 428 -15.35 -28.20 10.96
C ALA A 428 -14.46 -27.47 11.98
N ALA A 429 -14.80 -27.54 13.29
CA ALA A 429 -14.00 -26.92 14.34
C ALA A 429 -12.60 -27.54 14.43
N VAL A 430 -12.49 -28.84 14.31
CA VAL A 430 -11.19 -29.55 14.31
C VAL A 430 -10.34 -29.14 13.10
N LYS A 431 -10.91 -29.16 11.90
CA LYS A 431 -10.20 -28.75 10.66
C LYS A 431 -9.76 -27.28 10.73
N LEU A 432 -10.61 -26.40 11.26
CA LEU A 432 -10.27 -24.99 11.46
C LEU A 432 -9.14 -24.84 12.46
N ALA A 433 -9.18 -25.52 13.61
CA ALA A 433 -8.14 -25.44 14.63
C ALA A 433 -6.77 -25.89 14.11
N VAL A 434 -6.72 -26.97 13.30
CA VAL A 434 -5.48 -27.41 12.61
C VAL A 434 -4.96 -26.29 11.73
N TRP A 435 -5.80 -25.75 10.85
CA TRP A 435 -5.40 -24.70 9.92
C TRP A 435 -4.95 -23.43 10.64
N SER A 436 -5.74 -22.94 11.61
CA SER A 436 -5.43 -21.71 12.35
C SER A 436 -4.11 -21.84 13.13
N LEU A 437 -3.86 -22.99 13.78
CA LEU A 437 -2.61 -23.22 14.50
C LEU A 437 -1.40 -23.24 13.53
N GLN A 438 -1.55 -23.89 12.38
CA GLN A 438 -0.53 -23.89 11.32
C GLN A 438 -0.26 -22.47 10.79
N GLN A 439 -1.31 -21.64 10.58
CA GLN A 439 -1.13 -20.26 10.16
C GLN A 439 -0.34 -19.47 11.21
N LYS A 440 -0.71 -19.55 12.48
CA LYS A 440 0.01 -18.83 13.55
C LYS A 440 1.44 -19.34 13.73
N THR A 441 1.70 -20.63 13.49
CA THR A 441 3.07 -21.18 13.45
C THR A 441 3.87 -20.56 12.28
N ASN A 442 3.27 -20.47 11.09
CA ASN A 442 3.92 -19.90 9.90
C ASN A 442 4.13 -18.37 10.01
N ASP A 443 3.31 -17.68 10.80
CA ASP A 443 3.44 -16.25 11.06
C ASP A 443 4.64 -15.92 11.98
N LEU A 444 5.19 -16.91 12.69
CA LEU A 444 6.39 -16.75 13.51
C LEU A 444 7.61 -16.54 12.60
N ASP A 445 8.14 -15.35 12.57
CA ASP A 445 9.19 -14.92 11.64
C ASP A 445 10.51 -14.56 12.32
N GLY A 446 10.65 -14.92 13.59
CA GLY A 446 11.88 -14.68 14.34
C GLY A 446 13.08 -15.37 13.69
N ALA A 447 14.15 -14.62 13.51
CA ALA A 447 15.41 -15.16 12.98
C ALA A 447 16.58 -14.31 13.47
N LYS A 448 17.75 -14.96 13.63
CA LYS A 448 19.00 -14.23 13.88
C LYS A 448 19.37 -13.38 12.67
N VAL A 449 19.93 -12.20 12.94
CA VAL A 449 20.45 -11.31 11.90
C VAL A 449 21.77 -11.85 11.38
N HIS A 450 21.89 -12.09 10.08
CA HIS A 450 23.18 -12.41 9.47
C HIS A 450 24.04 -11.15 9.35
N VAL A 451 25.15 -11.10 10.08
CA VAL A 451 26.07 -9.97 10.17
C VAL A 451 27.45 -10.34 9.68
N LYS A 452 28.27 -9.35 9.35
CA LYS A 452 29.63 -9.57 8.88
C LYS A 452 30.56 -10.07 10.01
N ASN A 453 30.37 -9.54 11.21
CA ASN A 453 31.14 -9.93 12.41
C ASN A 453 30.27 -9.65 13.65
N VAL A 454 29.87 -10.71 14.37
CA VAL A 454 29.01 -10.62 15.56
C VAL A 454 29.66 -9.83 16.71
N ASN A 455 31.00 -9.76 16.73
CA ASN A 455 31.73 -9.04 17.77
C ASN A 455 31.94 -7.55 17.43
N GLN A 456 31.57 -7.10 16.23
CA GLN A 456 31.72 -5.71 15.80
C GLN A 456 30.70 -5.39 14.70
N LEU A 457 29.52 -4.94 15.09
CA LEU A 457 28.45 -4.62 14.17
C LEU A 457 28.63 -3.24 13.54
N SER A 458 28.33 -3.12 12.26
CA SER A 458 28.05 -1.82 11.63
C SER A 458 26.80 -1.18 12.26
N GLU A 459 26.61 0.13 12.07
CA GLU A 459 25.39 0.80 12.56
C GLU A 459 24.10 0.18 12.01
N ALA A 460 24.08 -0.21 10.74
CA ALA A 460 22.92 -0.82 10.10
C ALA A 460 22.67 -2.23 10.63
N GLU A 461 23.70 -3.03 10.87
CA GLU A 461 23.59 -4.34 11.51
C GLU A 461 23.10 -4.19 12.96
N ALA A 462 23.65 -3.24 13.71
CA ALA A 462 23.25 -2.96 15.09
C ALA A 462 21.75 -2.60 15.18
N ARG A 463 21.20 -1.81 14.26
CA ARG A 463 19.76 -1.49 14.21
C ARG A 463 18.90 -2.74 13.99
N LYS A 464 19.33 -3.65 13.11
CA LYS A 464 18.63 -4.92 12.86
C LYS A 464 18.67 -5.82 14.09
N VAL A 465 19.84 -5.96 14.71
CA VAL A 465 20.03 -6.74 15.95
C VAL A 465 19.23 -6.14 17.11
N TYR A 466 19.23 -4.81 17.25
CA TYR A 466 18.38 -4.12 18.22
C TYR A 466 16.92 -4.52 18.11
N ARG A 467 16.37 -4.53 16.89
CA ARG A 467 14.97 -4.89 16.63
C ARG A 467 14.66 -6.33 17.06
N VAL A 468 15.52 -7.27 16.69
CA VAL A 468 15.36 -8.68 17.08
C VAL A 468 15.49 -8.83 18.60
N ALA A 469 16.47 -8.20 19.22
CA ALA A 469 16.64 -8.23 20.67
C ALA A 469 15.45 -7.58 21.39
N TYR A 470 14.92 -6.46 20.88
CA TYR A 470 13.71 -5.84 21.43
C TYR A 470 12.52 -6.79 21.35
N ASN A 471 12.25 -7.35 20.17
CA ASN A 471 11.14 -8.29 19.97
C ASN A 471 11.22 -9.50 20.90
N ALA A 472 12.41 -10.08 21.05
CA ALA A 472 12.64 -11.24 21.90
C ALA A 472 12.41 -10.97 23.40
N ASN A 473 12.70 -9.74 23.84
CA ASN A 473 12.64 -9.34 25.24
C ASN A 473 11.43 -8.49 25.60
N ASP A 474 10.58 -8.13 24.62
CA ASP A 474 9.34 -7.41 24.90
C ASP A 474 8.35 -8.32 25.62
N VAL A 475 8.22 -8.10 26.93
CA VAL A 475 7.30 -8.86 27.79
C VAL A 475 6.04 -8.06 28.05
N TYR A 476 4.90 -8.73 27.87
CA TYR A 476 3.60 -8.14 28.15
C TYR A 476 3.33 -8.10 29.66
N THR A 477 2.92 -6.91 30.11
CA THR A 477 2.25 -6.80 31.41
C THR A 477 0.90 -6.14 31.20
N PRO A 478 -0.19 -6.72 31.73
CA PRO A 478 -1.55 -6.21 31.56
C PRO A 478 -1.74 -4.75 32.00
N GLN A 479 -0.78 -4.20 32.75
CA GLN A 479 -0.86 -2.89 33.37
C GLN A 479 0.01 -1.82 32.70
N TYR A 480 0.73 -2.15 31.62
CA TYR A 480 1.67 -1.24 30.92
C TYR A 480 2.68 -0.55 31.86
N ASN A 481 3.08 -1.23 32.94
CA ASN A 481 3.92 -0.67 33.98
C ASN A 481 5.42 -0.87 33.74
N TYR A 482 5.80 -1.44 32.61
CA TYR A 482 7.18 -1.72 32.27
C TYR A 482 7.64 -0.90 31.07
N LEU A 483 8.86 -0.39 31.16
CA LEU A 483 9.58 0.22 30.05
C LEU A 483 10.85 -0.58 29.79
N ILE A 484 10.94 -1.16 28.61
CA ILE A 484 12.14 -1.88 28.17
C ILE A 484 12.94 -0.94 27.26
N THR A 485 14.20 -0.78 27.58
CA THR A 485 15.14 -0.02 26.76
C THR A 485 16.34 -0.89 26.44
N ILE A 486 16.60 -1.10 25.16
CA ILE A 486 17.79 -1.80 24.67
C ILE A 486 18.80 -0.78 24.17
N ARG A 487 20.08 -1.00 24.47
CA ARG A 487 21.16 -0.08 24.08
C ARG A 487 22.39 -0.82 23.62
N PHE A 488 22.99 -0.31 22.57
CA PHE A 488 24.37 -0.63 22.21
C PHE A 488 25.35 0.33 22.87
N SER A 489 26.51 -0.19 23.26
CA SER A 489 27.64 0.56 23.77
C SER A 489 28.94 0.02 23.19
N ASP A 490 30.08 0.68 23.48
CA ASP A 490 31.40 0.28 23.02
C ASP A 490 31.46 0.04 21.48
N HIS A 491 31.03 1.05 20.70
CA HIS A 491 31.03 0.99 19.23
C HIS A 491 30.28 -0.26 18.67
N ASN A 492 29.10 -0.53 19.22
CA ASN A 492 28.22 -1.65 18.89
C ASN A 492 28.80 -3.05 19.20
N ARG A 493 29.68 -3.16 20.20
CA ARG A 493 30.24 -4.43 20.68
C ARG A 493 29.53 -5.01 21.86
N ARG A 494 28.79 -4.19 22.62
CA ARG A 494 28.03 -4.60 23.80
C ARG A 494 26.55 -4.25 23.63
N LEU A 495 25.70 -5.15 24.05
CA LEU A 495 24.26 -4.98 24.05
C LEU A 495 23.75 -5.11 25.48
N SER A 496 22.93 -4.18 25.93
CA SER A 496 22.32 -4.21 27.25
C SER A 496 20.83 -3.90 27.17
N MET A 497 20.09 -4.42 28.13
CA MET A 497 18.67 -4.16 28.33
C MET A 497 18.47 -3.56 29.70
N ASN A 498 17.74 -2.45 29.77
CA ASN A 498 17.24 -1.88 31.02
C ASN A 498 15.72 -2.09 31.07
N VAL A 499 15.25 -2.71 32.15
CA VAL A 499 13.82 -2.90 32.42
C VAL A 499 13.46 -2.05 33.62
N ARG A 500 12.54 -1.09 33.42
CA ARG A 500 11.99 -0.25 34.49
C ARG A 500 10.55 -0.68 34.76
N HIS A 501 10.27 -0.91 36.03
CA HIS A 501 8.94 -1.20 36.52
C HIS A 501 8.38 -0.01 37.30
N TYR A 502 7.16 0.37 36.98
CA TYR A 502 6.45 1.49 37.61
C TYR A 502 5.20 0.98 38.36
N SER A 503 4.86 1.60 39.49
CA SER A 503 3.66 1.26 40.26
C SER A 503 2.34 1.70 39.59
N LYS A 504 2.42 2.51 38.54
CA LYS A 504 1.29 2.97 37.69
C LYS A 504 1.68 2.92 36.22
N ALA A 505 0.71 2.88 35.34
CA ALA A 505 0.89 2.95 33.88
C ALA A 505 1.34 4.36 33.43
N THR A 506 2.51 4.80 33.90
CA THR A 506 3.12 6.09 33.60
C THR A 506 4.64 5.96 33.68
N GLN A 507 5.37 6.76 32.92
CA GLN A 507 6.83 6.80 32.94
C GLN A 507 7.37 7.90 33.89
N ASP A 508 6.52 8.51 34.74
CA ASP A 508 6.94 9.51 35.69
C ASP A 508 7.88 8.85 36.74
N PRO A 509 9.11 9.33 36.91
CA PRO A 509 10.12 8.78 37.83
C PRO A 509 9.65 8.57 39.25
N LYS A 510 8.68 9.38 39.74
CA LYS A 510 8.12 9.26 41.10
C LYS A 510 7.36 7.94 41.34
N PHE A 511 6.96 7.23 40.28
CA PHE A 511 6.30 5.94 40.37
C PHE A 511 7.22 4.76 40.01
N LEU A 512 8.53 5.00 39.84
CA LEU A 512 9.51 3.95 39.58
C LEU A 512 9.65 3.04 40.81
N VAL A 513 9.41 1.75 40.61
CA VAL A 513 9.55 0.72 41.65
C VAL A 513 10.91 0.04 41.59
N SER A 514 11.33 -0.32 40.37
CA SER A 514 12.62 -0.98 40.15
C SER A 514 13.19 -0.64 38.78
N SER A 515 14.51 -0.73 38.68
CA SER A 515 15.25 -0.64 37.41
C SER A 515 16.34 -1.69 37.41
N THR A 516 16.34 -2.57 36.42
CA THR A 516 17.29 -3.68 36.31
C THR A 516 18.02 -3.58 34.99
N ASP A 517 19.35 -3.58 35.04
CA ASP A 517 20.20 -3.67 33.84
C ASP A 517 20.67 -5.13 33.65
N THR A 518 20.58 -5.60 32.42
CA THR A 518 21.01 -6.94 32.03
C THR A 518 21.89 -6.84 30.79
N GLU A 519 23.07 -7.46 30.81
CA GLU A 519 23.89 -7.60 29.62
C GLU A 519 23.33 -8.72 28.75
N LEU A 520 23.12 -8.44 27.46
CA LEU A 520 22.62 -9.39 26.46
C LEU A 520 23.77 -9.84 25.56
N LYS A 521 23.78 -11.13 25.21
CA LYS A 521 24.74 -11.65 24.24
C LYS A 521 24.27 -11.37 22.82
N ILE A 522 25.06 -10.64 22.05
CA ILE A 522 24.74 -10.34 20.62
C ILE A 522 24.55 -11.62 19.80
N SER A 523 25.29 -12.69 20.13
CA SER A 523 25.17 -14.01 19.47
C SER A 523 23.80 -14.70 19.65
N ASP A 524 22.99 -14.26 20.61
CA ASP A 524 21.62 -14.77 20.77
C ASP A 524 20.70 -14.22 19.68
N TYR A 525 21.02 -13.06 19.07
CA TYR A 525 20.21 -12.30 18.11
C TYR A 525 20.86 -12.17 16.74
N ALA A 526 22.13 -12.49 16.61
CA ALA A 526 22.89 -12.39 15.37
C ALA A 526 23.83 -13.59 15.18
N THR A 527 24.20 -13.84 13.92
CA THR A 527 25.20 -14.86 13.53
C THR A 527 26.05 -14.33 12.40
N ASP A 528 27.30 -14.75 12.34
CA ASP A 528 28.18 -14.43 11.23
C ASP A 528 27.65 -15.02 9.91
N LYS A 529 27.90 -14.32 8.79
CA LYS A 529 27.52 -14.77 7.44
C LYS A 529 28.32 -15.97 6.98
#